data_cfec4c7038d97ace6f1b61c38252bd62
#
_entry.id   cfec4c7038d97ace6f1b61c38252bd62
#
_cell.length_a   1.000
_cell.length_b   1.000
_cell.length_c   1.000
_cell.angle_alpha   90.00
_cell.angle_beta   90.00
_cell.angle_gamma   90.00
#
_symmetry.space_group_name_H-M   'P 1'
#
loop_
_entity.id
_entity.type
_entity.pdbx_description
1 polymer ?
#
loop_
_entity_poly.entity_id
_entity_poly.type
_entity_poly.pdbx_seq_one_letter_code
_entity_poly.pdbx_strand_id
1 'polypeptide(L)'
;MPTESRRALSPEQLQQSFRAGSDLFDDIYAKQSPKLRGVLAHHHPDLGEYIVHYEYGPLFAPASQYHHAPEPAWEVNRVRMSLLAIASLHAQGGVAPQVVSHVYGLLRARPHIRDEAGLAFLTSEAGAMWALETINDMCRVVDGAEDAERQVAHL
;
A
#
# COMPACT_ATOMS: atom_id res chain seq x y z
N MET A 1 -2.91 -23.79 4.51
CA MET A 1 -2.08 -22.74 5.13
C MET A 1 -0.62 -23.08 4.84
N PRO A 2 0.26 -22.11 4.51
CA PRO A 2 1.69 -22.37 4.37
C PRO A 2 2.26 -22.88 5.70
N THR A 3 3.07 -23.93 5.65
CA THR A 3 3.72 -24.52 6.84
C THR A 3 5.11 -23.93 7.09
N GLU A 4 5.63 -23.17 6.13
CA GLU A 4 6.95 -22.53 6.19
C GLU A 4 6.84 -21.01 6.09
N SER A 5 7.78 -20.31 6.73
CA SER A 5 7.84 -18.84 6.64
C SER A 5 8.27 -18.40 5.23
N ARG A 6 7.43 -17.60 4.59
CA ARG A 6 7.75 -16.96 3.31
C ARG A 6 8.52 -15.65 3.47
N ARG A 7 8.78 -15.24 4.70
CA ARG A 7 9.49 -13.99 5.04
C ARG A 7 10.87 -14.24 5.67
N ALA A 8 11.31 -15.50 5.74
CA ALA A 8 12.70 -15.84 6.08
C ALA A 8 13.56 -15.63 4.82
N LEU A 9 14.21 -14.45 4.73
CA LEU A 9 14.97 -14.04 3.56
C LEU A 9 16.46 -14.35 3.73
N SER A 10 17.11 -14.82 2.67
CA SER A 10 18.58 -14.82 2.59
C SER A 10 19.10 -13.36 2.49
N PRO A 11 20.40 -13.11 2.73
CA PRO A 11 20.96 -11.77 2.56
C PRO A 11 20.72 -11.18 1.17
N GLU A 12 20.79 -12.00 0.12
CA GLU A 12 20.54 -11.61 -1.27
C GLU A 12 19.07 -11.24 -1.50
N GLN A 13 18.15 -12.04 -0.97
CA GLN A 13 16.71 -11.78 -1.03
C GLN A 13 16.35 -10.51 -0.25
N LEU A 14 16.99 -10.26 0.90
CA LEU A 14 16.80 -9.03 1.65
C LEU A 14 17.23 -7.81 0.85
N GLN A 15 18.39 -7.86 0.19
CA GLN A 15 18.82 -6.79 -0.70
C GLN A 15 17.86 -6.57 -1.88
N GLN A 16 17.34 -7.66 -2.46
CA GLN A 16 16.34 -7.57 -3.52
C GLN A 16 15.04 -6.93 -3.01
N SER A 17 14.60 -7.28 -1.80
CA SER A 17 13.41 -6.66 -1.21
C SER A 17 13.60 -5.17 -0.95
N PHE A 18 14.79 -4.72 -0.54
CA PHE A 18 15.10 -3.30 -0.38
C PHE A 18 15.04 -2.53 -1.71
N ARG A 19 15.56 -3.12 -2.79
CA ARG A 19 15.41 -2.55 -4.14
C ARG A 19 13.95 -2.48 -4.56
N ALA A 20 13.21 -3.58 -4.40
CA ALA A 20 11.78 -3.61 -4.70
C ALA A 20 10.99 -2.57 -3.90
N GLY A 21 11.33 -2.36 -2.63
CA GLY A 21 10.74 -1.32 -1.79
C GLY A 21 11.06 0.10 -2.28
N SER A 22 12.31 0.33 -2.67
CA SER A 22 12.74 1.62 -3.23
C SER A 22 12.02 1.93 -4.55
N ASP A 23 11.95 0.94 -5.45
CA ASP A 23 11.26 1.07 -6.74
C ASP A 23 9.77 1.32 -6.55
N LEU A 24 9.14 0.61 -5.60
CA LEU A 24 7.73 0.79 -5.26
C LEU A 24 7.46 2.19 -4.68
N PHE A 25 8.32 2.66 -3.78
CA PHE A 25 8.22 4.00 -3.21
C PHE A 25 8.33 5.07 -4.30
N ASP A 26 9.32 4.93 -5.19
CA ASP A 26 9.54 5.86 -6.29
C ASP A 26 8.40 5.83 -7.31
N ASP A 27 7.81 4.68 -7.59
CA ASP A 27 6.61 4.55 -8.45
C ASP A 27 5.38 5.23 -7.83
N ILE A 28 5.15 5.05 -6.52
CA ILE A 28 3.99 5.65 -5.84
C ILE A 28 4.11 7.17 -5.74
N TYR A 29 5.26 7.68 -5.32
CA TYR A 29 5.46 9.11 -5.09
C TYR A 29 6.00 9.88 -6.30
N ALA A 30 6.52 9.19 -7.30
CA ALA A 30 6.99 9.73 -8.57
C ALA A 30 7.91 10.97 -8.34
N LYS A 31 7.55 12.12 -8.91
CA LYS A 31 8.32 13.37 -8.77
C LYS A 31 8.47 13.87 -7.32
N GLN A 32 7.62 13.41 -6.41
CA GLN A 32 7.67 13.79 -5.00
C GLN A 32 8.62 12.91 -4.17
N SER A 33 9.04 11.75 -4.70
CA SER A 33 9.89 10.80 -3.96
C SER A 33 11.16 11.43 -3.38
N PRO A 34 12.00 12.17 -4.15
CA PRO A 34 13.22 12.75 -3.61
C PRO A 34 12.94 13.78 -2.48
N LYS A 35 11.89 14.60 -2.65
CA LYS A 35 11.49 15.57 -1.64
C LYS A 35 11.02 14.88 -0.36
N LEU A 36 10.21 13.83 -0.48
CA LEU A 36 9.69 13.10 0.66
C LEU A 36 10.81 12.38 1.43
N ARG A 37 11.74 11.73 0.73
CA ARG A 37 12.95 11.15 1.34
C ARG A 37 13.74 12.19 2.12
N GLY A 38 13.92 13.39 1.58
CA GLY A 38 14.58 14.52 2.26
C GLY A 38 13.84 14.96 3.52
N VAL A 39 12.50 15.03 3.48
CA VAL A 39 11.68 15.38 4.66
C VAL A 39 11.82 14.31 5.74
N LEU A 40 11.74 13.03 5.39
CA LEU A 40 11.91 11.92 6.33
C LEU A 40 13.30 11.96 6.99
N ALA A 41 14.35 12.14 6.21
CA ALA A 41 15.73 12.22 6.70
C ALA A 41 15.96 13.46 7.59
N HIS A 42 15.24 14.56 7.36
CA HIS A 42 15.31 15.74 8.20
C HIS A 42 14.75 15.49 9.60
N HIS A 43 13.67 14.72 9.72
CA HIS A 43 13.10 14.38 11.02
C HIS A 43 13.93 13.37 11.79
N HIS A 44 14.45 12.36 11.10
CA HIS A 44 15.40 11.39 11.67
C HIS A 44 16.18 10.71 10.53
N PRO A 45 17.50 10.57 10.63
CA PRO A 45 18.33 10.00 9.55
C PRO A 45 17.89 8.56 9.16
N ASP A 46 17.45 7.76 10.12
CA ASP A 46 17.04 6.37 9.87
C ASP A 46 15.58 6.24 9.40
N LEU A 47 14.76 7.30 9.50
CA LEU A 47 13.34 7.22 9.19
C LEU A 47 13.07 6.88 7.72
N GLY A 48 13.82 7.51 6.82
CA GLY A 48 13.73 7.22 5.39
C GLY A 48 14.17 5.79 5.05
N GLU A 49 15.27 5.33 5.66
CA GLU A 49 15.75 3.95 5.51
C GLU A 49 14.72 2.94 6.04
N TYR A 50 14.18 3.18 7.24
CA TYR A 50 13.19 2.31 7.85
C TYR A 50 11.95 2.17 6.96
N ILE A 51 11.36 3.29 6.54
CA ILE A 51 10.14 3.28 5.72
C ILE A 51 10.43 2.61 4.37
N VAL A 52 11.44 3.08 3.62
CA VAL A 52 11.65 2.63 2.25
C VAL A 52 12.16 1.19 2.17
N HIS A 53 13.09 0.80 3.04
CA HIS A 53 13.70 -0.52 2.97
C HIS A 53 12.91 -1.57 3.75
N TYR A 54 12.41 -1.25 4.93
CA TYR A 54 11.79 -2.27 5.80
C TYR A 54 10.27 -2.33 5.69
N GLU A 55 9.59 -1.23 5.41
CA GLU A 55 8.15 -1.25 5.16
C GLU A 55 7.83 -1.50 3.69
N TYR A 56 8.32 -0.64 2.79
CA TYR A 56 8.06 -0.79 1.36
C TYR A 56 8.69 -2.04 0.76
N GLY A 57 9.81 -2.50 1.26
CA GLY A 57 10.46 -3.75 0.83
C GLY A 57 9.69 -4.99 1.31
N PRO A 58 10.05 -5.54 2.48
CA PRO A 58 9.52 -6.85 2.90
C PRO A 58 8.01 -6.85 3.19
N LEU A 59 7.40 -5.70 3.52
CA LEU A 59 6.00 -5.64 3.89
C LEU A 59 5.08 -5.33 2.70
N PHE A 60 5.41 -4.35 1.86
CA PHE A 60 4.53 -3.84 0.81
C PHE A 60 4.88 -4.33 -0.59
N ALA A 61 6.16 -4.52 -0.93
CA ALA A 61 6.52 -5.05 -2.22
C ALA A 61 6.04 -6.51 -2.36
N PRO A 62 5.46 -6.89 -3.52
CA PRO A 62 5.06 -8.28 -3.76
C PRO A 62 6.21 -9.25 -3.54
N ALA A 63 5.98 -10.32 -2.79
CA ALA A 63 7.02 -11.30 -2.48
C ALA A 63 7.59 -11.97 -3.74
N SER A 64 6.82 -12.06 -4.83
CA SER A 64 7.26 -12.52 -6.14
C SER A 64 8.41 -11.71 -6.75
N GLN A 65 8.62 -10.45 -6.31
CA GLN A 65 9.72 -9.60 -6.79
C GLN A 65 11.08 -9.98 -6.19
N TYR A 66 11.10 -10.67 -5.04
CA TYR A 66 12.33 -11.08 -4.37
C TYR A 66 12.35 -12.55 -3.96
N HIS A 67 11.24 -13.26 -4.11
CA HIS A 67 11.15 -14.71 -4.03
C HIS A 67 10.97 -15.28 -5.43
N HIS A 68 11.73 -16.30 -5.79
CA HIS A 68 11.63 -16.98 -7.08
C HIS A 68 10.40 -17.93 -7.19
N ALA A 69 9.42 -17.78 -6.29
CA ALA A 69 8.18 -18.53 -6.34
C ALA A 69 7.14 -17.85 -7.24
N PRO A 70 6.30 -18.60 -7.95
CA PRO A 70 5.20 -18.04 -8.72
C PRO A 70 4.26 -17.25 -7.79
N GLU A 71 3.77 -16.09 -8.27
CA GLU A 71 2.82 -15.26 -7.54
C GLU A 71 1.52 -16.03 -7.33
N PRO A 72 1.12 -16.32 -6.09
CA PRO A 72 -0.16 -16.94 -5.83
C PRO A 72 -1.31 -15.97 -6.09
N ALA A 73 -2.46 -16.48 -6.53
CA ALA A 73 -3.63 -15.65 -6.85
C ALA A 73 -4.13 -14.75 -5.69
N TRP A 74 -3.77 -15.09 -4.45
CA TRP A 74 -4.12 -14.33 -3.24
C TRP A 74 -3.04 -13.32 -2.82
N GLU A 75 -1.90 -13.27 -3.50
CA GLU A 75 -0.84 -12.31 -3.15
C GLU A 75 -1.32 -10.87 -3.32
N VAL A 76 -0.90 -10.02 -2.40
CA VAL A 76 -1.14 -8.59 -2.49
C VAL A 76 -0.22 -8.02 -3.57
N ASN A 77 -0.74 -7.94 -4.78
CA ASN A 77 -0.03 -7.35 -5.91
C ASN A 77 -0.02 -5.81 -5.84
N ARG A 78 0.62 -5.17 -6.82
CA ARG A 78 0.78 -3.72 -6.89
C ARG A 78 -0.53 -2.93 -6.76
N VAL A 79 -1.62 -3.41 -7.37
CA VAL A 79 -2.94 -2.75 -7.31
C VAL A 79 -3.58 -2.95 -5.94
N ARG A 80 -3.62 -4.19 -5.44
CA ARG A 80 -4.18 -4.53 -4.13
C ARG A 80 -3.45 -3.79 -3.00
N MET A 81 -2.13 -3.65 -3.11
CA MET A 81 -1.34 -2.88 -2.16
C MET A 81 -1.74 -1.39 -2.17
N SER A 82 -1.95 -0.78 -3.33
CA SER A 82 -2.43 0.60 -3.42
C SER A 82 -3.80 0.77 -2.77
N LEU A 83 -4.73 -0.15 -3.01
CA LEU A 83 -6.06 -0.12 -2.39
C LEU A 83 -5.99 -0.27 -0.87
N LEU A 84 -5.16 -1.20 -0.39
CA LEU A 84 -4.91 -1.39 1.05
C LEU A 84 -4.36 -0.10 1.70
N ALA A 85 -3.36 0.52 1.06
CA ALA A 85 -2.78 1.76 1.56
C ALA A 85 -3.80 2.92 1.56
N ILE A 86 -4.58 3.08 0.48
CA ILE A 86 -5.64 4.09 0.41
C ILE A 86 -6.66 3.88 1.54
N ALA A 87 -7.14 2.65 1.73
CA ALA A 87 -8.11 2.33 2.76
C ALA A 87 -7.58 2.61 4.17
N SER A 88 -6.37 2.15 4.48
CA SER A 88 -5.74 2.34 5.79
C SER A 88 -5.48 3.81 6.10
N LEU A 89 -4.94 4.57 5.13
CA LEU A 89 -4.66 6.00 5.29
C LEU A 89 -5.95 6.82 5.40
N HIS A 90 -7.00 6.46 4.64
CA HIS A 90 -8.29 7.12 4.72
C HIS A 90 -8.95 6.90 6.07
N ALA A 91 -8.98 5.66 6.56
CA ALA A 91 -9.52 5.31 7.87
C ALA A 91 -8.75 5.97 9.03
N GLN A 92 -7.42 6.10 8.91
CA GLN A 92 -6.61 6.80 9.91
C GLN A 92 -6.99 8.29 10.02
N GLY A 93 -7.31 8.94 8.90
CA GLY A 93 -7.57 10.38 8.85
C GLY A 93 -6.32 11.25 9.03
N GLY A 94 -6.44 12.54 8.72
CA GLY A 94 -5.36 13.53 8.94
C GLY A 94 -4.16 13.43 7.95
N VAL A 95 -4.18 12.50 7.01
CA VAL A 95 -3.08 12.19 6.07
C VAL A 95 -3.49 12.34 4.60
N ALA A 96 -4.32 13.33 4.28
CA ALA A 96 -4.85 13.54 2.93
C ALA A 96 -3.77 13.59 1.82
N PRO A 97 -2.60 14.23 1.99
CA PRO A 97 -1.56 14.22 0.97
C PRO A 97 -1.03 12.81 0.63
N GLN A 98 -0.96 11.92 1.62
CA GLN A 98 -0.55 10.54 1.44
C GLN A 98 -1.63 9.74 0.69
N VAL A 99 -2.92 9.91 1.06
CA VAL A 99 -4.06 9.31 0.34
C VAL A 99 -4.00 9.69 -1.14
N VAL A 100 -3.86 10.99 -1.45
CA VAL A 100 -3.74 11.49 -2.83
C VAL A 100 -2.56 10.84 -3.56
N SER A 101 -1.40 10.74 -2.93
CA SER A 101 -0.23 10.08 -3.53
C SER A 101 -0.48 8.62 -3.87
N HIS A 102 -1.16 7.88 -3.00
CA HIS A 102 -1.52 6.47 -3.24
C HIS A 102 -2.61 6.31 -4.29
N VAL A 103 -3.56 7.25 -4.42
CA VAL A 103 -4.53 7.27 -5.54
C VAL A 103 -3.81 7.46 -6.87
N TYR A 104 -2.89 8.42 -6.97
CA TYR A 104 -2.04 8.55 -8.17
C TYR A 104 -1.14 7.34 -8.40
N GLY A 105 -0.65 6.71 -7.33
CA GLY A 105 0.06 5.45 -7.39
C GLY A 105 -0.80 4.30 -7.96
N LEU A 106 -2.09 4.24 -7.60
CA LEU A 106 -3.04 3.28 -8.15
C LEU A 106 -3.23 3.47 -9.67
N LEU A 107 -3.39 4.71 -10.14
CA LEU A 107 -3.49 5.01 -11.57
C LEU A 107 -2.23 4.61 -12.33
N ARG A 108 -1.04 4.81 -11.75
CA ARG A 108 0.24 4.40 -12.33
C ARG A 108 0.47 2.88 -12.30
N ALA A 109 -0.28 2.13 -11.51
CA ALA A 109 -0.15 0.68 -11.45
C ALA A 109 -0.66 -0.05 -12.71
N ARG A 110 -1.33 0.64 -13.65
CA ARG A 110 -1.88 0.03 -14.87
C ARG A 110 -0.88 -0.80 -15.68
N PRO A 111 0.39 -0.40 -15.90
CA PRO A 111 1.35 -1.23 -16.63
C PRO A 111 1.71 -2.55 -15.92
N HIS A 112 1.45 -2.66 -14.63
CA HIS A 112 1.75 -3.85 -13.83
C HIS A 112 0.61 -4.87 -13.79
N ILE A 113 -0.50 -4.60 -14.49
CA ILE A 113 -1.66 -5.49 -14.52
C ILE A 113 -1.46 -6.55 -15.59
N ARG A 114 -1.60 -7.82 -15.20
CA ARG A 114 -1.79 -8.94 -16.13
C ARG A 114 -3.30 -9.14 -16.28
N ASP A 115 -3.82 -8.91 -17.48
CA ASP A 115 -5.16 -9.24 -18.03
C ASP A 115 -6.34 -9.57 -17.05
N GLU A 116 -6.40 -8.95 -15.89
CA GLU A 116 -7.54 -9.04 -14.99
C GLU A 116 -8.45 -7.82 -15.22
N ALA A 117 -9.59 -8.03 -15.87
CA ALA A 117 -10.53 -6.95 -16.23
C ALA A 117 -10.93 -6.05 -15.05
N GLY A 118 -11.11 -6.62 -13.85
CA GLY A 118 -11.40 -5.88 -12.63
C GLY A 118 -10.26 -4.95 -12.20
N LEU A 119 -9.01 -5.39 -12.34
CA LEU A 119 -7.84 -4.55 -12.03
C LEU A 119 -7.68 -3.43 -13.06
N ALA A 120 -8.00 -3.68 -14.33
CA ALA A 120 -7.99 -2.67 -15.38
C ALA A 120 -8.97 -1.53 -15.07
N PHE A 121 -10.16 -1.85 -14.56
CA PHE A 121 -11.11 -0.85 -14.08
C PHE A 121 -10.55 -0.05 -12.90
N LEU A 122 -10.06 -0.71 -11.86
CA LEU A 122 -9.55 -0.06 -10.63
C LEU A 122 -8.40 0.91 -10.90
N THR A 123 -7.61 0.69 -11.95
CA THR A 123 -6.51 1.58 -12.36
C THR A 123 -6.92 2.66 -13.36
N SER A 124 -8.21 2.80 -13.65
CA SER A 124 -8.79 3.94 -14.39
C SER A 124 -9.20 5.06 -13.43
N GLU A 125 -9.37 6.28 -13.92
CA GLU A 125 -9.88 7.40 -13.11
C GLU A 125 -11.24 7.07 -12.48
N ALA A 126 -12.16 6.50 -13.25
CA ALA A 126 -13.48 6.10 -12.78
C ALA A 126 -13.39 5.02 -11.69
N GLY A 127 -12.53 4.03 -11.86
CA GLY A 127 -12.32 2.97 -10.89
C GLY A 127 -11.62 3.45 -9.62
N ALA A 128 -10.66 4.35 -9.73
CA ALA A 128 -9.99 4.95 -8.56
C ALA A 128 -10.97 5.82 -7.75
N MET A 129 -11.84 6.60 -8.41
CA MET A 129 -12.88 7.36 -7.73
C MET A 129 -13.90 6.45 -7.06
N TRP A 130 -14.37 5.41 -7.76
CA TRP A 130 -15.27 4.40 -7.19
C TRP A 130 -14.66 3.73 -5.95
N ALA A 131 -13.39 3.36 -5.99
CA ALA A 131 -12.69 2.77 -4.86
C ALA A 131 -12.63 3.73 -3.66
N LEU A 132 -12.32 5.01 -3.90
CA LEU A 132 -12.25 6.02 -2.84
C LEU A 132 -13.62 6.27 -2.20
N GLU A 133 -14.68 6.38 -2.99
CA GLU A 133 -16.06 6.53 -2.52
C GLU A 133 -16.49 5.30 -1.70
N THR A 134 -16.21 4.10 -2.20
CA THR A 134 -16.52 2.84 -1.49
C THR A 134 -15.80 2.76 -0.15
N ILE A 135 -14.50 3.10 -0.10
CA ILE A 135 -13.72 3.13 1.15
C ILE A 135 -14.32 4.14 2.13
N ASN A 136 -14.69 5.33 1.67
CA ASN A 136 -15.31 6.36 2.50
C ASN A 136 -16.65 5.87 3.09
N ASP A 137 -17.49 5.20 2.30
CA ASP A 137 -18.74 4.65 2.79
C ASP A 137 -18.53 3.50 3.79
N MET A 138 -17.54 2.65 3.56
CA MET A 138 -17.15 1.61 4.53
C MET A 138 -16.70 2.21 5.86
N CYS A 139 -15.85 3.26 5.84
CA CYS A 139 -15.42 3.96 7.06
C CYS A 139 -16.63 4.53 7.82
N ARG A 140 -17.58 5.17 7.13
CA ARG A 140 -18.79 5.71 7.78
C ARG A 140 -19.63 4.63 8.46
N VAL A 141 -19.72 3.44 7.86
CA VAL A 141 -20.46 2.31 8.47
C VAL A 141 -19.75 1.82 9.73
N VAL A 142 -18.41 1.70 9.69
CA VAL A 142 -17.61 1.28 10.85
C VAL A 142 -17.70 2.30 11.98
N ASP A 143 -17.51 3.59 11.68
CA ASP A 143 -17.57 4.67 12.66
C ASP A 143 -18.99 4.75 13.29
N GLY A 144 -20.04 4.62 12.50
CA GLY A 144 -21.43 4.61 12.99
C GLY A 144 -21.75 3.39 13.86
N ALA A 145 -21.14 2.24 13.61
CA ALA A 145 -21.28 1.06 14.46
C ALA A 145 -20.58 1.25 15.83
N GLU A 146 -19.41 1.86 15.85
CA GLU A 146 -18.70 2.17 17.09
C GLU A 146 -19.46 3.19 17.96
N ASP A 147 -20.09 4.20 17.37
CA ASP A 147 -20.90 5.17 18.08
C ASP A 147 -22.15 4.53 18.69
N ALA A 148 -22.78 3.59 17.99
CA ALA A 148 -23.92 2.84 18.51
C ALA A 148 -23.53 1.95 19.70
N GLU A 149 -22.37 1.27 19.66
CA GLU A 149 -21.88 0.46 20.77
C GLU A 149 -21.52 1.30 22.00
N ARG A 150 -20.89 2.48 21.79
CA ARG A 150 -20.62 3.43 22.90
C ARG A 150 -21.88 3.94 23.57
N GLN A 151 -22.93 4.23 22.80
CA GLN A 151 -24.23 4.66 23.34
C GLN A 151 -24.88 3.58 24.20
N VAL A 152 -24.79 2.30 23.81
CA VAL A 152 -25.34 1.17 24.57
C VAL A 152 -24.54 0.91 25.85
N ALA A 153 -23.23 1.11 25.84
CA ALA A 153 -22.37 0.91 27.00
C ALA A 153 -22.54 1.97 28.11
N HIS A 154 -23.25 3.06 27.83
CA HIS A 154 -23.56 4.14 28.77
C HIS A 154 -25.00 4.10 29.31
N LEU A 155 -25.80 3.09 28.94
CA LEU A 155 -27.13 2.78 29.51
C LEU A 155 -27.05 1.72 30.58
#